data_ba06c3a92d9eacddcd23beeb2f0f17ba
#
_entry.id   ba06c3a92d9eacddcd23beeb2f0f17ba
#
_cell.length_a   1.000
_cell.length_b   1.000
_cell.length_c   1.000
_cell.angle_alpha   90.00
_cell.angle_beta   90.00
_cell.angle_gamma   90.00
#
_symmetry.space_group_name_H-M   'P 1'
#
loop_
_entity.id
_entity.type
_entity.pdbx_description
1 polymer ?
#
loop_
_entity_poly.entity_id
_entity_poly.type
_entity_poly.pdbx_seq_one_letter_code
_entity_poly.pdbx_strand_id
1 'polypeptide(L)'
;MTEREKMLRGELYDSSDNELEQLRLHARKLTRRYNLTDEDQQEVQAQILRELLPATEELPYLQAPVYFDYGCHTSFGKCSFANFNFTCLDVGEIHIGDNVMIGPNVTLATPMHPLLPEERNARKREDGSFYNLEYAKPITIKDNCWLASNVVVCGGVTIG
;
A
#
# COMPACT_ATOMS: atom_id res chain seq x y z
N MET A 1 -16.24 -11.50 -12.61
CA MET A 1 -15.37 -11.02 -11.50
C MET A 1 -14.10 -10.44 -12.14
N THR A 2 -13.81 -9.18 -11.86
CA THR A 2 -12.60 -8.49 -12.35
C THR A 2 -11.35 -8.95 -11.58
N GLU A 3 -10.15 -8.71 -12.13
CA GLU A 3 -8.90 -9.00 -11.41
C GLU A 3 -8.80 -8.18 -10.12
N ARG A 4 -9.32 -6.95 -10.12
CA ARG A 4 -9.42 -6.11 -8.91
C ARG A 4 -10.32 -6.73 -7.84
N GLU A 5 -11.47 -7.27 -8.21
CA GLU A 5 -12.36 -7.96 -7.26
C GLU A 5 -11.70 -9.19 -6.65
N LYS A 6 -10.98 -9.98 -7.46
CA LYS A 6 -10.20 -11.12 -6.96
C LYS A 6 -9.11 -10.67 -5.97
N MET A 7 -8.34 -9.65 -6.35
CA MET A 7 -7.28 -9.06 -5.52
C MET A 7 -7.80 -8.67 -4.13
N LEU A 8 -8.90 -7.91 -4.07
CA LEU A 8 -9.49 -7.45 -2.81
C LEU A 8 -10.11 -8.58 -1.96
N ARG A 9 -10.45 -9.70 -2.59
CA ARG A 9 -10.92 -10.91 -1.88
C ARG A 9 -9.80 -11.83 -1.42
N GLY A 10 -8.55 -11.50 -1.74
CA GLY A 10 -7.40 -12.37 -1.42
C GLY A 10 -7.33 -13.63 -2.29
N GLU A 11 -8.00 -13.64 -3.44
CA GLU A 11 -7.93 -14.71 -4.43
C GLU A 11 -6.71 -14.49 -5.34
N LEU A 12 -6.28 -15.53 -6.04
CA LEU A 12 -5.24 -15.41 -7.08
C LEU A 12 -5.73 -14.53 -8.22
N TYR A 13 -4.95 -13.52 -8.55
CA TYR A 13 -5.27 -12.54 -9.59
C TYR A 13 -4.03 -12.23 -10.45
N ASP A 14 -4.29 -11.68 -11.63
CA ASP A 14 -3.26 -11.21 -12.56
C ASP A 14 -2.96 -9.74 -12.30
N SER A 15 -1.78 -9.45 -11.75
CA SER A 15 -1.37 -8.08 -11.40
C SER A 15 -1.07 -7.20 -12.62
N SER A 16 -0.95 -7.78 -13.81
CA SER A 16 -0.76 -7.05 -15.08
C SER A 16 -2.07 -6.65 -15.77
N ASP A 17 -3.21 -6.80 -15.09
CA ASP A 17 -4.49 -6.27 -15.57
C ASP A 17 -4.44 -4.76 -15.75
N ASN A 18 -5.04 -4.26 -16.84
CA ASN A 18 -4.95 -2.84 -17.21
C ASN A 18 -5.57 -1.91 -16.16
N GLU A 19 -6.69 -2.27 -15.52
CA GLU A 19 -7.29 -1.45 -14.45
C GLU A 19 -6.32 -1.29 -13.30
N LEU A 20 -5.70 -2.40 -12.88
CA LEU A 20 -4.74 -2.41 -11.79
C LEU A 20 -3.46 -1.64 -12.11
N GLU A 21 -2.95 -1.75 -13.34
CA GLU A 21 -1.80 -0.97 -13.78
C GLU A 21 -2.07 0.54 -13.77
N GLN A 22 -3.24 0.97 -14.22
CA GLN A 22 -3.61 2.40 -14.21
C GLN A 22 -3.76 2.94 -12.78
N LEU A 23 -4.36 2.17 -11.87
CA LEU A 23 -4.48 2.54 -10.46
C LEU A 23 -3.10 2.70 -9.80
N ARG A 24 -2.19 1.75 -10.01
CA ARG A 24 -0.80 1.84 -9.49
C ARG A 24 -0.05 3.03 -10.09
N LEU A 25 -0.18 3.24 -11.40
CA LEU A 25 0.46 4.38 -12.05
C LEU A 25 -0.03 5.71 -11.48
N HIS A 26 -1.33 5.83 -11.22
CA HIS A 26 -1.92 7.01 -10.60
C HIS A 26 -1.35 7.24 -9.19
N ALA A 27 -1.37 6.23 -8.34
CA ALA A 27 -0.82 6.31 -6.98
C ALA A 27 0.67 6.67 -6.97
N ARG A 28 1.46 6.08 -7.86
CA ARG A 28 2.91 6.38 -7.97
C ARG A 28 3.19 7.80 -8.44
N LYS A 29 2.36 8.36 -9.32
CA LYS A 29 2.46 9.77 -9.71
C LYS A 29 2.17 10.70 -8.53
N LEU A 30 1.11 10.41 -7.76
CA LEU A 30 0.77 11.18 -6.55
C LEU A 30 1.89 11.07 -5.50
N THR A 31 2.36 9.88 -5.22
CA THR A 31 3.46 9.62 -4.29
C THR A 31 4.73 10.38 -4.69
N ARG A 32 5.07 10.36 -5.99
CA ARG A 32 6.22 11.12 -6.48
C ARG A 32 6.03 12.63 -6.29
N ARG A 33 4.85 13.16 -6.57
CA ARG A 33 4.54 14.59 -6.34
C ARG A 33 4.66 14.93 -4.86
N TYR A 34 4.12 14.09 -3.98
CA TYR A 34 4.25 14.25 -2.53
C TYR A 34 5.71 14.31 -2.10
N ASN A 35 6.51 13.36 -2.53
CA ASN A 35 7.94 13.26 -2.17
C ASN A 35 8.81 14.41 -2.71
N LEU A 36 8.34 15.13 -3.73
CA LEU A 36 9.02 16.30 -4.31
C LEU A 36 8.45 17.63 -3.83
N THR A 37 7.42 17.61 -2.97
CA THR A 37 6.82 18.81 -2.38
C THR A 37 7.57 19.16 -1.10
N ASP A 38 8.00 20.40 -0.99
CA ASP A 38 8.70 20.91 0.18
C ASP A 38 7.82 20.85 1.44
N GLU A 39 8.43 20.63 2.60
CA GLU A 39 7.72 20.42 3.87
C GLU A 39 6.91 21.65 4.33
N ASP A 40 7.26 22.85 3.89
CA ASP A 40 6.52 24.09 4.17
C ASP A 40 5.28 24.26 3.29
N GLN A 41 5.10 23.45 2.24
CA GLN A 41 3.95 23.45 1.33
C GLN A 41 2.82 22.51 1.83
N GLN A 42 2.41 22.66 3.08
CA GLN A 42 1.50 21.74 3.76
C GLN A 42 0.14 21.59 3.07
N GLU A 43 -0.40 22.66 2.48
CA GLU A 43 -1.67 22.60 1.74
C GLU A 43 -1.58 21.73 0.48
N VAL A 44 -0.45 21.83 -0.25
CA VAL A 44 -0.19 21.01 -1.43
C VAL A 44 -0.04 19.54 -1.03
N GLN A 45 0.72 19.26 0.03
CA GLN A 45 0.85 17.92 0.58
C GLN A 45 -0.51 17.34 0.99
N ALA A 46 -1.33 18.13 1.69
CA ALA A 46 -2.67 17.69 2.11
C ALA A 46 -3.59 17.38 0.93
N GLN A 47 -3.55 18.18 -0.14
CA GLN A 47 -4.33 17.90 -1.35
C GLN A 47 -3.92 16.58 -2.01
N ILE A 48 -2.60 16.32 -2.12
CA ILE A 48 -2.08 15.09 -2.68
C ILE A 48 -2.49 13.89 -1.82
N LEU A 49 -2.39 13.99 -0.48
CA LEU A 49 -2.77 12.91 0.42
C LEU A 49 -4.27 12.61 0.40
N ARG A 50 -5.15 13.61 0.27
CA ARG A 50 -6.59 13.37 0.11
C ARG A 50 -6.92 12.56 -1.14
N GLU A 51 -6.19 12.81 -2.24
CA GLU A 51 -6.34 12.05 -3.48
C GLU A 51 -5.72 10.66 -3.38
N LEU A 52 -4.56 10.52 -2.73
CA LEU A 52 -3.85 9.25 -2.57
C LEU A 52 -4.53 8.31 -1.57
N LEU A 53 -5.07 8.85 -0.48
CA LEU A 53 -5.63 8.11 0.66
C LEU A 53 -7.12 8.41 0.86
N PRO A 54 -7.99 8.14 -0.12
CA PRO A 54 -9.40 8.53 -0.07
C PRO A 54 -10.21 7.83 1.03
N ALA A 55 -9.72 6.72 1.58
CA ALA A 55 -10.33 6.00 2.70
C ALA A 55 -9.95 6.58 4.08
N THR A 56 -9.18 7.68 4.13
CA THR A 56 -8.70 8.32 5.36
C THR A 56 -9.46 9.62 5.60
N GLU A 57 -10.14 9.74 6.75
CA GLU A 57 -10.89 10.95 7.10
C GLU A 57 -9.98 12.08 7.58
N GLU A 58 -9.10 11.79 8.53
CA GLU A 58 -8.12 12.73 9.07
C GLU A 58 -6.72 12.35 8.58
N LEU A 59 -6.10 13.24 7.82
CA LEU A 59 -4.84 12.94 7.16
C LEU A 59 -3.72 12.68 8.19
N PRO A 60 -2.92 11.61 7.99
CA PRO A 60 -1.74 11.38 8.81
C PRO A 60 -0.64 12.40 8.50
N TYR A 61 0.29 12.59 9.43
CA TYR A 61 1.56 13.23 9.10
C TYR A 61 2.52 12.17 8.52
N LEU A 62 2.87 12.34 7.25
CA LEU A 62 3.81 11.44 6.57
C LEU A 62 5.09 12.19 6.24
N GLN A 63 6.22 11.71 6.76
CA GLN A 63 7.53 12.30 6.49
C GLN A 63 8.11 11.71 5.19
N ALA A 64 8.26 12.56 4.18
CA ALA A 64 8.78 12.14 2.87
C ALA A 64 10.25 11.69 2.93
N PRO A 65 10.69 10.73 2.10
CA PRO A 65 9.90 10.07 1.09
C PRO A 65 9.03 8.93 1.64
N VAL A 66 7.88 8.70 1.00
CA VAL A 66 6.98 7.57 1.26
C VAL A 66 6.66 6.84 -0.04
N TYR A 67 6.21 5.59 0.04
CA TYR A 67 5.91 4.76 -1.13
C TYR A 67 4.61 3.99 -0.95
N PHE A 68 3.72 4.06 -1.96
CA PHE A 68 2.46 3.35 -2.00
C PHE A 68 2.29 2.61 -3.32
N ASP A 69 1.67 1.43 -3.28
CA ASP A 69 1.24 0.75 -4.50
C ASP A 69 -0.05 1.35 -5.04
N TYR A 70 -1.08 1.44 -4.21
CA TYR A 70 -2.40 1.96 -4.60
C TYR A 70 -2.84 3.18 -3.79
N GLY A 71 -2.49 3.26 -2.51
CA GLY A 71 -2.95 4.30 -1.58
C GLY A 71 -4.43 4.17 -1.21
N CYS A 72 -5.28 3.92 -2.19
CA CYS A 72 -6.73 3.82 -1.99
C CYS A 72 -7.20 2.61 -1.16
N HIS A 73 -6.33 1.66 -0.89
CA HIS A 73 -6.62 0.52 -0.02
C HIS A 73 -6.06 0.69 1.41
N THR A 74 -5.51 1.87 1.70
CA THR A 74 -4.94 2.18 3.02
C THR A 74 -5.78 3.24 3.72
N SER A 75 -6.08 2.99 4.99
CA SER A 75 -6.71 3.97 5.88
C SER A 75 -5.86 4.22 7.12
N PHE A 76 -5.81 5.49 7.52
CA PHE A 76 -5.19 5.94 8.77
C PHE A 76 -6.23 6.46 9.73
N GLY A 77 -6.09 6.11 11.00
CA GLY A 77 -6.80 6.73 12.10
C GLY A 77 -6.21 8.09 12.48
N LYS A 78 -6.85 8.74 13.44
CA LYS A 78 -6.51 10.09 13.90
C LYS A 78 -5.14 10.13 14.57
N CYS A 79 -4.45 11.26 14.42
CA CYS A 79 -3.17 11.52 15.07
C CYS A 79 -2.09 10.47 14.77
N SER A 80 -2.18 9.76 13.66
CA SER A 80 -1.18 8.77 13.26
C SER A 80 -0.10 9.37 12.40
N PHE A 81 1.10 8.78 12.48
CA PHE A 81 2.32 9.34 11.91
C PHE A 81 3.16 8.23 11.28
N ALA A 82 3.80 8.51 10.14
CA ALA A 82 4.84 7.67 9.58
C ALA A 82 6.10 8.47 9.23
N ASN A 83 7.23 7.93 9.64
CA ASN A 83 8.55 8.50 9.43
C ASN A 83 9.10 8.17 8.03
N PHE A 84 10.32 8.62 7.72
CA PHE A 84 10.99 8.46 6.43
C PHE A 84 10.98 7.04 5.88
N ASN A 85 10.87 6.92 4.58
CA ASN A 85 10.91 5.66 3.82
C ASN A 85 9.81 4.66 4.24
N PHE A 86 8.67 5.17 4.69
CA PHE A 86 7.50 4.31 4.90
C PHE A 86 7.07 3.72 3.56
N THR A 87 7.02 2.38 3.50
CA THR A 87 6.62 1.64 2.31
C THR A 87 5.34 0.87 2.58
N CYS A 88 4.30 1.16 1.82
CA CYS A 88 2.97 0.63 1.98
C CYS A 88 2.55 -0.09 0.69
N LEU A 89 2.74 -1.41 0.64
CA LEU A 89 2.33 -2.24 -0.50
C LEU A 89 0.90 -2.71 -0.26
N ASP A 90 -0.04 -1.82 -0.52
CA ASP A 90 -1.46 -1.97 -0.22
C ASP A 90 -2.25 -2.62 -1.37
N VAL A 91 -1.78 -3.77 -1.81
CA VAL A 91 -2.52 -4.65 -2.72
C VAL A 91 -3.80 -5.15 -2.05
N GLY A 92 -3.70 -5.68 -0.82
CA GLY A 92 -4.83 -5.88 0.09
C GLY A 92 -5.03 -4.67 1.00
N GLU A 93 -6.12 -4.64 1.73
CA GLU A 93 -6.44 -3.55 2.63
C GLU A 93 -5.46 -3.43 3.79
N ILE A 94 -5.08 -2.19 4.13
CA ILE A 94 -4.26 -1.85 5.29
C ILE A 94 -5.03 -0.85 6.16
N HIS A 95 -5.32 -1.27 7.38
CA HIS A 95 -5.99 -0.44 8.37
C HIS A 95 -5.03 -0.06 9.48
N ILE A 96 -4.77 1.23 9.62
CA ILE A 96 -3.92 1.81 10.67
C ILE A 96 -4.83 2.60 11.61
N GLY A 97 -4.85 2.25 12.88
CA GLY A 97 -5.70 2.85 13.92
C GLY A 97 -5.28 4.24 14.33
N ASP A 98 -5.86 4.71 15.43
CA ASP A 98 -5.60 6.02 16.03
C ASP A 98 -4.29 6.02 16.82
N ASN A 99 -3.59 7.16 16.84
CA ASN A 99 -2.34 7.36 17.61
C ASN A 99 -1.26 6.30 17.30
N VAL A 100 -1.17 5.84 16.07
CA VAL A 100 -0.14 4.89 15.65
C VAL A 100 1.12 5.66 15.24
N MET A 101 2.25 5.26 15.80
CA MET A 101 3.57 5.81 15.46
C MET A 101 4.35 4.79 14.64
N ILE A 102 4.77 5.19 13.45
CA ILE A 102 5.53 4.35 12.53
C ILE A 102 6.92 4.94 12.33
N GLY A 103 7.94 4.20 12.77
CA GLY A 103 9.36 4.58 12.64
C GLY A 103 9.88 4.53 11.20
N PRO A 104 11.10 5.02 10.96
CA PRO A 104 11.68 5.02 9.61
C PRO A 104 11.91 3.60 9.06
N ASN A 105 11.85 3.49 7.74
CA ASN A 105 12.07 2.25 6.99
C ASN A 105 11.11 1.11 7.38
N VAL A 106 9.90 1.44 7.83
CA VAL A 106 8.87 0.43 8.07
C VAL A 106 8.20 0.06 6.76
N THR A 107 7.98 -1.24 6.57
CA THR A 107 7.29 -1.77 5.40
C THR A 107 6.05 -2.55 5.83
N LEU A 108 4.89 -2.18 5.29
CA LEU A 108 3.66 -2.97 5.38
C LEU A 108 3.42 -3.61 4.01
N ALA A 109 3.49 -4.94 3.93
CA ALA A 109 3.46 -5.68 2.68
C ALA A 109 2.32 -6.70 2.68
N THR A 110 1.22 -6.35 2.02
CA THR A 110 0.06 -7.25 1.86
C THR A 110 0.20 -8.27 0.75
N PRO A 111 0.95 -8.00 -0.38
CA PRO A 111 1.05 -8.96 -1.47
C PRO A 111 1.81 -10.21 -1.06
N MET A 112 1.34 -11.32 -1.57
CA MET A 112 1.91 -12.65 -1.36
C MET A 112 1.96 -13.42 -2.68
N HIS A 113 2.91 -14.30 -2.81
CA HIS A 113 3.03 -15.19 -3.95
C HIS A 113 2.83 -16.66 -3.54
N PRO A 114 2.33 -17.52 -4.43
CA PRO A 114 2.31 -18.96 -4.19
C PRO A 114 3.70 -19.48 -3.82
N LEU A 115 3.76 -20.40 -2.87
CA LEU A 115 5.03 -20.96 -2.41
C LEU A 115 5.67 -21.90 -3.44
N LEU A 116 4.83 -22.62 -4.19
CA LEU A 116 5.33 -23.53 -5.24
C LEU A 116 5.79 -22.73 -6.46
N PRO A 117 7.00 -23.00 -6.96
CA PRO A 117 7.53 -22.27 -8.13
C PRO A 117 6.64 -22.40 -9.36
N GLU A 118 6.00 -23.53 -9.58
CA GLU A 118 5.11 -23.82 -10.72
C GLU A 118 3.87 -22.90 -10.72
N GLU A 119 3.45 -22.46 -9.53
CA GLU A 119 2.31 -21.55 -9.36
C GLU A 119 2.73 -20.10 -9.40
N ARG A 120 3.94 -19.77 -8.92
CA ARG A 120 4.46 -18.42 -8.78
C ARG A 120 5.13 -17.88 -10.04
N ASN A 121 5.82 -18.77 -10.77
CA ASN A 121 6.65 -18.32 -11.90
C ASN A 121 5.83 -17.68 -13.01
N ALA A 122 6.47 -16.76 -13.75
CA ALA A 122 5.85 -16.09 -14.88
C ALA A 122 5.36 -17.09 -15.93
N ARG A 123 4.16 -16.85 -16.43
CA ARG A 123 3.48 -17.61 -17.48
C ARG A 123 3.41 -16.77 -18.74
N LYS A 124 3.48 -17.42 -19.90
CA LYS A 124 3.39 -16.75 -21.18
C LYS A 124 1.97 -16.86 -21.75
N ARG A 125 1.40 -15.74 -22.20
CA ARG A 125 0.12 -15.70 -22.91
C ARG A 125 0.30 -16.03 -24.38
N GLU A 126 -0.81 -16.23 -25.07
CA GLU A 126 -0.81 -16.52 -26.53
C GLU A 126 -0.24 -15.36 -27.37
N ASP A 127 -0.42 -14.11 -26.90
CA ASP A 127 0.13 -12.90 -27.51
C ASP A 127 1.63 -12.70 -27.26
N GLY A 128 2.26 -13.59 -26.49
CA GLY A 128 3.68 -13.55 -26.13
C GLY A 128 4.01 -12.72 -24.89
N SER A 129 3.06 -12.01 -24.29
CA SER A 129 3.25 -11.30 -23.03
C SER A 129 3.39 -12.25 -21.83
N PHE A 130 3.98 -11.76 -20.74
CA PHE A 130 4.13 -12.53 -19.51
C PHE A 130 3.24 -11.99 -18.41
N TYR A 131 2.79 -12.89 -17.55
CA TYR A 131 2.06 -12.57 -16.32
C TYR A 131 2.44 -13.54 -15.22
N ASN A 132 2.19 -13.16 -13.98
CA ASN A 132 2.25 -14.06 -12.82
C ASN A 132 1.02 -13.84 -11.96
N LEU A 133 0.68 -14.85 -11.16
CA LEU A 133 -0.41 -14.77 -10.22
C LEU A 133 0.13 -14.43 -8.83
N GLU A 134 -0.56 -13.56 -8.15
CA GLU A 134 -0.33 -13.21 -6.76
C GLU A 134 -1.65 -13.10 -6.01
N TYR A 135 -1.60 -13.01 -4.71
CA TYR A 135 -2.76 -12.78 -3.85
C TYR A 135 -2.35 -11.84 -2.72
N ALA A 136 -3.32 -11.34 -1.97
CA ALA A 136 -3.03 -10.46 -0.84
C ALA A 136 -3.77 -10.90 0.41
N LYS A 137 -3.22 -10.52 1.57
CA LYS A 137 -3.91 -10.62 2.86
C LYS A 137 -3.86 -9.26 3.55
N PRO A 138 -4.94 -8.82 4.20
CA PRO A 138 -4.99 -7.52 4.86
C PRO A 138 -4.02 -7.43 6.03
N ILE A 139 -3.65 -6.19 6.37
CA ILE A 139 -2.88 -5.86 7.57
C ILE A 139 -3.72 -4.92 8.44
N THR A 140 -3.73 -5.15 9.74
CA THR A 140 -4.36 -4.26 10.72
C THR A 140 -3.36 -3.88 11.80
N ILE A 141 -3.15 -2.58 11.97
CA ILE A 141 -2.41 -2.01 13.11
C ILE A 141 -3.45 -1.31 13.97
N LYS A 142 -3.65 -1.80 15.18
CA LYS A 142 -4.64 -1.23 16.11
C LYS A 142 -4.14 0.06 16.74
N ASP A 143 -5.04 0.73 17.47
CA ASP A 143 -4.77 2.00 18.12
C ASP A 143 -3.58 1.93 19.09
N ASN A 144 -2.86 3.05 19.23
CA ASN A 144 -1.78 3.24 20.17
C ASN A 144 -0.58 2.32 19.97
N CYS A 145 -0.42 1.73 18.79
CA CYS A 145 0.74 0.91 18.46
C CYS A 145 1.94 1.77 18.07
N TRP A 146 3.11 1.30 18.42
CA TRP A 146 4.37 1.83 17.93
C TRP A 146 5.17 0.76 17.20
N LEU A 147 5.38 0.99 15.90
CA LEU A 147 6.29 0.19 15.10
C LEU A 147 7.63 0.91 15.04
N ALA A 148 8.67 0.30 15.61
CA ALA A 148 10.02 0.86 15.60
C ALA A 148 10.65 0.81 14.20
N SER A 149 11.84 1.37 14.05
CA SER A 149 12.56 1.42 12.77
C SER A 149 12.81 0.03 12.17
N ASN A 150 12.74 -0.07 10.85
CA ASN A 150 13.04 -1.28 10.07
C ASN A 150 12.09 -2.48 10.34
N VAL A 151 10.91 -2.25 10.90
CA VAL A 151 9.90 -3.29 11.06
C VAL A 151 9.29 -3.62 9.69
N VAL A 152 9.12 -4.91 9.43
CA VAL A 152 8.38 -5.42 8.26
C VAL A 152 7.16 -6.19 8.78
N VAL A 153 5.97 -5.80 8.33
CA VAL A 153 4.71 -6.48 8.62
C VAL A 153 4.20 -7.12 7.33
N CYS A 154 4.04 -8.44 7.36
CA CYS A 154 3.55 -9.19 6.21
C CYS A 154 2.03 -9.32 6.23
N GLY A 155 1.44 -9.61 5.07
CA GLY A 155 0.00 -9.80 4.91
C GLY A 155 -0.61 -10.84 5.84
N GLY A 156 -1.79 -10.56 6.36
CA GLY A 156 -2.54 -11.39 7.30
C GLY A 156 -2.20 -11.15 8.78
N VAL A 157 -1.37 -10.16 9.10
CA VAL A 157 -0.96 -9.84 10.46
C VAL A 157 -1.82 -8.73 11.05
N THR A 158 -2.21 -8.91 12.31
CA THR A 158 -2.80 -7.88 13.16
C THR A 158 -1.84 -7.57 14.31
N ILE A 159 -1.53 -6.28 14.53
CA ILE A 159 -0.70 -5.79 15.63
C ILE A 159 -1.59 -5.00 16.59
N GLY A 160 -1.47 -5.27 17.90
CA GLY A 160 -2.17 -4.57 18.98
C GLY A 160 -2.86 -5.45 19.96
#